data_89d9a5ae79c51b103599fffe7342b01e
#
_entry.id   89d9a5ae79c51b103599fffe7342b01e
#
_cell.length_a   1.000
_cell.length_b   1.000
_cell.length_c   1.000
_cell.angle_alpha   90.00
_cell.angle_beta   90.00
_cell.angle_gamma   90.00
#
_symmetry.space_group_name_H-M   'P 1'
#
loop_
_entity.id
_entity.type
_entity.pdbx_description
1 polymer ?
#
loop_
_entity_poly.entity_id
_entity_poly.type
_entity_poly.pdbx_seq_one_letter_code
_entity_poly.pdbx_strand_id
1 'polypeptide(L)'
;MKKIVNWMEIAKNIGLTHQVVFIMITLSLFSTAAEVLSIGVFLPIIQFIQLKGDLTSLIASSDIWQNIADWFSYFDIEVSLQNLLLLSFSMLILRQFIIYIRMIYSKVIRHKLTQIQRNNIFNRYIRANTIYHDSTPVGALSNIVNVEVNGAISGLIVPIEIAVNIIIFISYILVLSLLTWEMTLVSVVVLLIATQIPKSWIKKSKIVGREIVSANTAMSIFLISRLKSPSLVRLAGTEEAEKKAFNALTHRQRKHSVTGAILNAKTEVVIEPAVVGLSFIF
;
A
#
# COMPACT_ATOMS: atom_id res chain seq x y z
N MET A 1 -3.50 -13.11 -18.77
CA MET A 1 -2.16 -13.72 -18.81
C MET A 1 -1.11 -12.82 -19.49
N LYS A 2 -1.25 -12.31 -20.72
CA LYS A 2 -0.23 -11.43 -21.40
C LYS A 2 0.21 -10.21 -20.54
N LYS A 3 -0.67 -9.56 -19.79
CA LYS A 3 -0.31 -8.40 -18.96
C LYS A 3 0.55 -8.74 -17.73
N ILE A 4 0.37 -9.94 -17.16
CA ILE A 4 1.14 -10.42 -15.99
C ILE A 4 2.55 -10.82 -16.45
N VAL A 5 2.67 -11.47 -17.60
CA VAL A 5 3.96 -11.85 -18.19
C VAL A 5 4.80 -10.61 -18.49
N ASN A 6 4.21 -9.57 -19.11
CA ASN A 6 4.89 -8.29 -19.35
C ASN A 6 5.33 -7.60 -18.05
N TRP A 7 4.52 -7.65 -16.99
CA TRP A 7 4.88 -7.07 -15.70
C TRP A 7 6.09 -7.78 -15.07
N MET A 8 6.10 -9.12 -15.08
CA MET A 8 7.22 -9.92 -14.54
C MET A 8 8.53 -9.67 -15.28
N GLU A 9 8.47 -9.51 -16.60
CA GLU A 9 9.64 -9.20 -17.42
C GLU A 9 10.19 -7.79 -17.12
N ILE A 10 9.31 -6.80 -17.00
CA ILE A 10 9.67 -5.45 -16.58
C ILE A 10 10.25 -5.46 -15.16
N ALA A 11 9.63 -6.18 -14.24
CA ALA A 11 10.07 -6.31 -12.85
C ALA A 11 11.49 -6.88 -12.75
N LYS A 12 11.78 -7.93 -13.52
CA LYS A 12 13.11 -8.55 -13.58
C LYS A 12 14.15 -7.58 -14.14
N ASN A 13 13.83 -6.85 -15.21
CA ASN A 13 14.72 -5.87 -15.83
C ASN A 13 15.05 -4.68 -14.90
N ILE A 14 14.16 -4.38 -13.95
CA ILE A 14 14.34 -3.31 -12.95
C ILE A 14 15.17 -3.80 -11.74
N GLY A 15 15.37 -5.11 -11.61
CA GLY A 15 16.16 -5.70 -10.52
C GLY A 15 15.29 -6.33 -9.41
N LEU A 16 13.98 -6.50 -9.64
CA LEU A 16 13.11 -7.24 -8.74
C LEU A 16 13.31 -8.74 -8.98
N THR A 17 14.06 -9.39 -8.10
CA THR A 17 14.31 -10.83 -8.18
C THR A 17 13.13 -11.64 -7.65
N HIS A 18 12.95 -12.86 -8.14
CA HIS A 18 11.92 -13.78 -7.64
C HIS A 18 12.05 -14.05 -6.13
N GLN A 19 13.28 -14.05 -5.61
CA GLN A 19 13.55 -14.21 -4.18
C GLN A 19 12.93 -13.08 -3.34
N VAL A 20 13.05 -11.82 -3.80
CA VAL A 20 12.44 -10.67 -3.12
C VAL A 20 10.92 -10.79 -3.08
N VAL A 21 10.30 -11.15 -4.21
CA VAL A 21 8.84 -11.35 -4.28
C VAL A 21 8.41 -12.48 -3.35
N PHE A 22 9.14 -13.60 -3.36
CA PHE A 22 8.87 -14.74 -2.49
C PHE A 22 8.95 -14.36 -1.01
N ILE A 23 10.02 -13.66 -0.58
CA ILE A 23 10.17 -13.20 0.80
C ILE A 23 9.02 -12.24 1.18
N MET A 24 8.64 -11.31 0.31
CA MET A 24 7.52 -10.39 0.57
C MET A 24 6.20 -11.14 0.78
N ILE A 25 5.92 -12.14 -0.06
CA ILE A 25 4.71 -12.97 0.06
C ILE A 25 4.77 -13.80 1.35
N THR A 26 5.90 -14.45 1.66
CA THR A 26 6.06 -15.27 2.86
C THR A 26 5.90 -14.45 4.14
N LEU A 27 6.56 -13.29 4.23
CA LEU A 27 6.38 -12.37 5.37
C LEU A 27 4.92 -11.90 5.51
N SER A 28 4.24 -11.75 4.39
CA SER A 28 2.82 -11.34 4.40
C SER A 28 1.92 -12.46 4.88
N LEU A 29 2.18 -13.71 4.49
CA LEU A 29 1.46 -14.87 5.00
C LEU A 29 1.65 -15.03 6.51
N PHE A 30 2.88 -14.90 7.00
CA PHE A 30 3.16 -14.91 8.45
C PHE A 30 2.46 -13.77 9.19
N SER A 31 2.48 -12.57 8.62
CA SER A 31 1.76 -11.42 9.18
C SER A 31 0.26 -11.67 9.26
N THR A 32 -0.33 -12.28 8.21
CA THR A 32 -1.75 -12.61 8.17
C THR A 32 -2.09 -13.70 9.18
N ALA A 33 -1.28 -14.75 9.27
CA ALA A 33 -1.48 -15.81 10.26
C ALA A 33 -1.43 -15.25 11.70
N ALA A 34 -0.44 -14.41 12.00
CA ALA A 34 -0.34 -13.74 13.30
C ALA A 34 -1.54 -12.83 13.58
N GLU A 35 -2.09 -12.17 12.56
CA GLU A 35 -3.28 -11.32 12.68
C GLU A 35 -4.54 -12.13 12.98
N VAL A 36 -4.76 -13.23 12.26
CA VAL A 36 -5.88 -14.14 12.49
C VAL A 36 -5.80 -14.76 13.89
N LEU A 37 -4.62 -15.24 14.30
CA LEU A 37 -4.41 -15.79 15.63
C LEU A 37 -4.67 -14.74 16.72
N SER A 38 -4.18 -13.52 16.57
CA SER A 38 -4.37 -12.47 17.58
C SER A 38 -5.84 -12.10 17.78
N ILE A 39 -6.65 -12.13 16.74
CA ILE A 39 -8.10 -11.91 16.82
C ILE A 39 -8.78 -13.15 17.41
N GLY A 40 -8.34 -14.33 17.00
CA GLY A 40 -8.89 -15.60 17.48
C GLY A 40 -8.80 -15.81 19.01
N VAL A 41 -7.75 -15.24 19.64
CA VAL A 41 -7.59 -15.33 21.11
C VAL A 41 -8.64 -14.53 21.89
N PHE A 42 -9.31 -13.54 21.27
CA PHE A 42 -10.40 -12.83 21.95
C PHE A 42 -11.64 -13.69 22.18
N LEU A 43 -11.91 -14.67 21.31
CA LEU A 43 -13.07 -15.55 21.47
C LEU A 43 -13.02 -16.37 22.77
N PRO A 44 -11.92 -17.07 23.10
CA PRO A 44 -11.76 -17.72 24.40
C PRO A 44 -11.93 -16.79 25.59
N ILE A 45 -11.42 -15.56 25.51
CA ILE A 45 -11.57 -14.59 26.63
C ILE A 45 -13.04 -14.25 26.87
N ILE A 46 -13.81 -14.00 25.81
CA ILE A 46 -15.25 -13.71 25.92
C ILE A 46 -16.00 -14.92 26.51
N GLN A 47 -15.70 -16.13 26.03
CA GLN A 47 -16.30 -17.36 26.54
C GLN A 47 -15.96 -17.61 28.03
N PHE A 48 -14.69 -17.36 28.41
CA PHE A 48 -14.25 -17.47 29.81
C PHE A 48 -15.01 -16.52 30.73
N ILE A 49 -15.26 -15.29 30.30
CA ILE A 49 -16.04 -14.31 31.06
C ILE A 49 -17.51 -14.73 31.12
N GLN A 50 -18.11 -15.20 30.04
CA GLN A 50 -19.53 -15.65 29.99
C GLN A 50 -19.81 -16.81 30.90
N LEU A 51 -18.91 -17.81 30.97
CA LEU A 51 -19.03 -19.00 31.78
C LEU A 51 -18.39 -18.85 33.19
N LYS A 52 -18.05 -17.61 33.57
CA LYS A 52 -17.48 -17.28 34.91
C LYS A 52 -16.25 -18.13 35.29
N GLY A 53 -15.48 -18.56 34.31
CA GLY A 53 -14.24 -19.32 34.51
C GLY A 53 -14.44 -20.83 34.78
N ASP A 54 -15.63 -21.40 34.54
CA ASP A 54 -15.85 -22.84 34.64
C ASP A 54 -15.17 -23.58 33.48
N LEU A 55 -13.95 -24.08 33.74
CA LEU A 55 -13.12 -24.78 32.74
C LEU A 55 -13.78 -26.07 32.24
N THR A 56 -14.56 -26.76 33.08
CA THR A 56 -15.21 -28.03 32.69
C THR A 56 -16.26 -27.78 31.60
N SER A 57 -17.07 -26.75 31.77
CA SER A 57 -18.05 -26.32 30.77
C SER A 57 -17.41 -25.78 29.51
N LEU A 58 -16.27 -25.08 29.62
CA LEU A 58 -15.52 -24.52 28.49
C LEU A 58 -14.91 -25.61 27.62
N ILE A 59 -14.25 -26.60 28.22
CA ILE A 59 -13.65 -27.73 27.49
C ILE A 59 -14.73 -28.58 26.80
N ALA A 60 -15.89 -28.74 27.43
CA ALA A 60 -17.02 -29.46 26.83
C ALA A 60 -17.65 -28.70 25.64
N SER A 61 -17.46 -27.37 25.56
CA SER A 61 -18.08 -26.54 24.53
C SER A 61 -17.30 -26.46 23.22
N SER A 62 -15.99 -26.69 23.24
CA SER A 62 -15.13 -26.53 22.05
C SER A 62 -13.75 -27.17 22.19
N ASP A 63 -13.31 -27.88 21.15
CA ASP A 63 -11.96 -28.46 21.04
C ASP A 63 -10.83 -27.40 21.17
N ILE A 64 -11.14 -26.14 20.90
CA ILE A 64 -10.20 -25.03 21.06
C ILE A 64 -9.80 -24.89 22.55
N TRP A 65 -10.76 -25.05 23.46
CA TRP A 65 -10.50 -24.94 24.89
C TRP A 65 -9.64 -26.08 25.40
N GLN A 66 -9.82 -27.30 24.87
CA GLN A 66 -8.97 -28.42 25.22
C GLN A 66 -7.51 -28.13 24.83
N ASN A 67 -7.28 -27.66 23.61
CA ASN A 67 -5.94 -27.27 23.15
C ASN A 67 -5.31 -26.13 23.99
N ILE A 68 -6.13 -25.15 24.40
CA ILE A 68 -5.67 -24.07 25.29
C ILE A 68 -5.31 -24.61 26.66
N ALA A 69 -6.16 -25.46 27.27
CA ALA A 69 -5.92 -26.06 28.58
C ALA A 69 -4.65 -26.93 28.56
N ASP A 70 -4.48 -27.76 27.54
CA ASP A 70 -3.31 -28.61 27.37
C ASP A 70 -2.02 -27.76 27.24
N TRP A 71 -2.09 -26.66 26.48
CA TRP A 71 -0.95 -25.74 26.29
C TRP A 71 -0.59 -25.04 27.61
N PHE A 72 -1.58 -24.55 28.37
CA PHE A 72 -1.37 -23.96 29.69
C PHE A 72 -0.83 -24.97 30.71
N SER A 73 -1.32 -26.20 30.69
CA SER A 73 -0.86 -27.29 31.56
C SER A 73 0.59 -27.70 31.23
N TYR A 74 1.01 -27.66 29.96
CA TYR A 74 2.40 -27.93 29.54
C TYR A 74 3.41 -26.94 30.14
N PHE A 75 3.01 -25.70 30.40
CA PHE A 75 3.82 -24.68 31.04
C PHE A 75 3.60 -24.53 32.55
N ASP A 76 2.84 -25.40 33.17
CA ASP A 76 2.45 -25.29 34.58
C ASP A 76 1.78 -23.93 34.93
N ILE A 77 1.00 -23.38 34.02
CA ILE A 77 0.31 -22.10 34.20
C ILE A 77 -1.16 -22.36 34.39
N GLU A 78 -1.77 -21.81 35.44
CA GLU A 78 -3.21 -21.89 35.67
C GLU A 78 -3.98 -21.08 34.57
N VAL A 79 -5.09 -21.69 34.11
CA VAL A 79 -6.01 -21.01 33.20
C VAL A 79 -6.80 -19.96 33.97
N SER A 80 -6.36 -18.74 33.98
CA SER A 80 -7.00 -17.59 34.62
C SER A 80 -7.27 -16.49 33.61
N LEU A 81 -8.22 -15.59 33.90
CA LEU A 81 -8.52 -14.45 33.05
C LEU A 81 -7.27 -13.59 32.83
N GLN A 82 -6.45 -13.41 33.87
CA GLN A 82 -5.22 -12.62 33.79
C GLN A 82 -4.21 -13.26 32.81
N ASN A 83 -4.02 -14.57 32.85
CA ASN A 83 -3.10 -15.29 31.99
C ASN A 83 -3.60 -15.34 30.53
N LEU A 84 -4.90 -15.44 30.31
CA LEU A 84 -5.52 -15.33 28.98
C LEU A 84 -5.33 -13.93 28.38
N LEU A 85 -5.49 -12.87 29.19
CA LEU A 85 -5.23 -11.49 28.75
C LEU A 85 -3.75 -11.26 28.45
N LEU A 86 -2.83 -11.80 29.25
CA LEU A 86 -1.40 -11.73 28.98
C LEU A 86 -1.02 -12.46 27.68
N LEU A 87 -1.60 -13.64 27.44
CA LEU A 87 -1.43 -14.39 26.20
C LEU A 87 -1.91 -13.58 25.00
N SER A 88 -3.13 -13.03 25.08
CA SER A 88 -3.68 -12.16 24.04
C SER A 88 -2.76 -10.95 23.75
N PHE A 89 -2.31 -10.28 24.80
CA PHE A 89 -1.43 -9.14 24.67
C PHE A 89 -0.07 -9.50 24.06
N SER A 90 0.51 -10.63 24.44
CA SER A 90 1.77 -11.14 23.85
C SER A 90 1.60 -11.48 22.38
N MET A 91 0.47 -12.06 21.98
CA MET A 91 0.14 -12.33 20.58
C MET A 91 -0.05 -11.05 19.76
N LEU A 92 -0.66 -10.02 20.35
CA LEU A 92 -0.77 -8.70 19.71
C LEU A 92 0.61 -8.07 19.49
N ILE A 93 1.51 -8.15 20.46
CA ILE A 93 2.88 -7.64 20.32
C ILE A 93 3.63 -8.41 19.22
N LEU A 94 3.54 -9.75 19.24
CA LEU A 94 4.18 -10.59 18.22
C LEU A 94 3.66 -10.26 16.82
N ARG A 95 2.35 -10.14 16.65
CA ARG A 95 1.72 -9.67 15.41
C ARG A 95 2.30 -8.34 14.96
N GLN A 96 2.37 -7.35 15.85
CA GLN A 96 2.85 -6.02 15.52
C GLN A 96 4.31 -6.03 15.10
N PHE A 97 5.11 -6.88 15.72
CA PHE A 97 6.53 -7.07 15.35
C PHE A 97 6.68 -7.67 13.94
N ILE A 98 5.89 -8.68 13.60
CA ILE A 98 5.89 -9.28 12.26
C ILE A 98 5.46 -8.27 11.19
N ILE A 99 4.41 -7.48 11.47
CA ILE A 99 3.94 -6.40 10.58
C ILE A 99 5.04 -5.36 10.38
N TYR A 100 5.74 -4.98 11.45
CA TYR A 100 6.86 -4.04 11.39
C TYR A 100 7.98 -4.54 10.49
N ILE A 101 8.43 -5.79 10.67
CA ILE A 101 9.46 -6.41 9.81
C ILE A 101 9.04 -6.38 8.35
N ARG A 102 7.81 -6.76 8.04
CA ARG A 102 7.25 -6.74 6.69
C ARG A 102 7.28 -5.33 6.09
N MET A 103 6.84 -4.31 6.85
CA MET A 103 6.85 -2.92 6.41
C MET A 103 8.26 -2.41 6.11
N ILE A 104 9.21 -2.66 7.00
CA ILE A 104 10.60 -2.24 6.82
C ILE A 104 11.19 -2.92 5.58
N TYR A 105 11.01 -4.24 5.44
CA TYR A 105 11.51 -4.97 4.28
C TYR A 105 10.97 -4.40 2.95
N SER A 106 9.66 -4.16 2.86
CA SER A 106 9.04 -3.55 1.68
C SER A 106 9.64 -2.17 1.36
N LYS A 107 9.83 -1.32 2.37
CA LYS A 107 10.42 0.02 2.19
C LYS A 107 11.90 -0.06 1.74
N VAL A 108 12.70 -0.93 2.37
CA VAL A 108 14.11 -1.13 2.01
C VAL A 108 14.23 -1.58 0.56
N ILE A 109 13.42 -2.54 0.12
CA ILE A 109 13.42 -3.01 -1.27
C ILE A 109 13.02 -1.87 -2.22
N ARG A 110 11.99 -1.10 -1.89
CA ARG A 110 11.56 0.06 -2.69
C ARG A 110 12.71 1.06 -2.90
N HIS A 111 13.40 1.44 -1.85
CA HIS A 111 14.53 2.37 -1.94
C HIS A 111 15.72 1.79 -2.70
N LYS A 112 16.02 0.50 -2.50
CA LYS A 112 17.08 -0.22 -3.25
C LYS A 112 16.79 -0.23 -4.76
N LEU A 113 15.58 -0.57 -5.16
CA LEU A 113 15.17 -0.54 -6.57
C LEU A 113 15.22 0.87 -7.15
N THR A 114 14.80 1.87 -6.38
CA THR A 114 14.90 3.29 -6.79
C THR A 114 16.35 3.68 -7.04
N GLN A 115 17.26 3.32 -6.15
CA GLN A 115 18.69 3.58 -6.32
C GLN A 115 19.25 2.90 -7.59
N ILE A 116 18.94 1.63 -7.80
CA ILE A 116 19.39 0.88 -8.98
C ILE A 116 18.90 1.58 -10.27
N GLN A 117 17.65 1.99 -10.33
CA GLN A 117 17.11 2.63 -11.51
C GLN A 117 17.69 4.02 -11.77
N ARG A 118 17.90 4.82 -10.72
CA ARG A 118 18.57 6.11 -10.84
C ARG A 118 19.98 5.95 -11.41
N ASN A 119 20.75 5.00 -10.89
CA ASN A 119 22.09 4.69 -11.38
C ASN A 119 22.07 4.20 -12.84
N ASN A 120 21.12 3.34 -13.19
CA ASN A 120 20.97 2.84 -14.56
C ASN A 120 20.62 3.96 -15.55
N ILE A 121 19.70 4.85 -15.18
CA ILE A 121 19.31 6.01 -16.03
C ILE A 121 20.51 6.94 -16.21
N PHE A 122 21.21 7.27 -15.13
CA PHE A 122 22.39 8.11 -15.18
C PHE A 122 23.48 7.51 -16.07
N ASN A 123 23.79 6.22 -15.88
CA ASN A 123 24.80 5.52 -16.69
C ASN A 123 24.42 5.47 -18.19
N ARG A 124 23.14 5.23 -18.50
CA ARG A 124 22.66 5.26 -19.89
C ARG A 124 22.75 6.64 -20.50
N TYR A 125 22.41 7.68 -19.72
CA TYR A 125 22.49 9.04 -20.17
C TYR A 125 23.95 9.42 -20.51
N ILE A 126 24.89 9.18 -19.60
CA ILE A 126 26.31 9.51 -19.83
C ILE A 126 26.90 8.77 -21.05
N ARG A 127 26.44 7.55 -21.34
CA ARG A 127 26.88 6.76 -22.49
C ARG A 127 26.10 7.01 -23.78
N ALA A 128 25.08 7.87 -23.73
CA ALA A 128 24.28 8.19 -24.89
C ALA A 128 25.10 9.02 -25.91
N ASN A 129 24.69 9.00 -27.17
CA ASN A 129 25.31 9.82 -28.23
C ASN A 129 24.96 11.31 -28.07
N THR A 130 25.76 12.18 -28.68
CA THR A 130 25.59 13.64 -28.61
C THR A 130 24.23 14.10 -29.10
N ILE A 131 23.67 13.44 -30.13
CA ILE A 131 22.33 13.75 -30.66
C ILE A 131 21.25 13.60 -29.58
N TYR A 132 21.36 12.60 -28.77
CA TYR A 132 20.42 12.40 -27.65
C TYR A 132 20.58 13.47 -26.57
N HIS A 133 21.82 13.87 -26.26
CA HIS A 133 22.09 14.96 -25.30
C HIS A 133 21.52 16.30 -25.79
N ASP A 134 21.69 16.62 -27.07
CA ASP A 134 21.18 17.85 -27.66
C ASP A 134 19.64 17.88 -27.74
N SER A 135 19.02 16.72 -27.95
CA SER A 135 17.56 16.60 -28.08
C SER A 135 16.83 16.48 -26.74
N THR A 136 17.53 16.12 -25.66
CA THR A 136 16.90 15.84 -24.35
C THR A 136 17.13 17.00 -23.39
N PRO A 137 16.08 17.75 -23.01
CA PRO A 137 16.23 18.83 -22.03
C PRO A 137 16.68 18.26 -20.67
N VAL A 138 17.72 18.86 -20.07
CA VAL A 138 18.26 18.45 -18.77
C VAL A 138 17.17 18.47 -17.68
N GLY A 139 16.19 19.38 -17.80
CA GLY A 139 15.04 19.43 -16.90
C GLY A 139 14.15 18.20 -16.96
N ALA A 140 13.97 17.63 -18.16
CA ALA A 140 13.21 16.38 -18.31
C ALA A 140 13.96 15.22 -17.64
N LEU A 141 15.28 15.11 -17.85
CA LEU A 141 16.10 14.10 -17.20
C LEU A 141 16.06 14.22 -15.67
N SER A 142 16.22 15.44 -15.14
CA SER A 142 16.13 15.69 -13.71
C SER A 142 14.77 15.25 -13.12
N ASN A 143 13.67 15.57 -13.81
CA ASN A 143 12.34 15.13 -13.40
C ASN A 143 12.22 13.60 -13.44
N ILE A 144 12.74 12.94 -14.48
CA ILE A 144 12.72 11.47 -14.58
C ILE A 144 13.44 10.85 -13.38
N VAL A 145 14.66 11.29 -13.08
CA VAL A 145 15.49 10.70 -12.00
C VAL A 145 14.88 10.95 -10.61
N ASN A 146 14.34 12.15 -10.37
CA ASN A 146 13.87 12.54 -9.03
C ASN A 146 12.41 12.18 -8.78
N VAL A 147 11.54 12.24 -9.77
CA VAL A 147 10.09 12.09 -9.61
C VAL A 147 9.57 10.80 -10.25
N GLU A 148 9.81 10.62 -11.57
CA GLU A 148 9.21 9.53 -12.34
C GLU A 148 9.70 8.15 -11.90
N VAL A 149 10.98 8.02 -11.53
CA VAL A 149 11.54 6.76 -11.03
C VAL A 149 10.80 6.30 -9.76
N ASN A 150 10.50 7.22 -8.84
CA ASN A 150 9.74 6.86 -7.63
C ASN A 150 8.32 6.37 -7.97
N GLY A 151 7.66 7.03 -8.91
CA GLY A 151 6.35 6.63 -9.42
C GLY A 151 6.38 5.25 -10.09
N ALA A 152 7.39 5.01 -10.94
CA ALA A 152 7.57 3.73 -11.64
C ALA A 152 7.82 2.58 -10.67
N ILE A 153 8.71 2.76 -9.69
CA ILE A 153 8.99 1.74 -8.66
C ILE A 153 7.75 1.49 -7.79
N SER A 154 7.01 2.53 -7.40
CA SER A 154 5.74 2.36 -6.69
C SER A 154 4.74 1.55 -7.51
N GLY A 155 4.58 1.88 -8.80
CA GLY A 155 3.71 1.12 -9.72
C GLY A 155 4.13 -0.34 -9.92
N LEU A 156 5.42 -0.65 -9.72
CA LEU A 156 5.94 -2.02 -9.79
C LEU A 156 5.64 -2.83 -8.51
N ILE A 157 5.67 -2.20 -7.34
CA ILE A 157 5.45 -2.85 -6.04
C ILE A 157 3.95 -3.00 -5.74
N VAL A 158 3.12 -2.06 -6.15
CA VAL A 158 1.67 -2.06 -5.90
C VAL A 158 0.97 -3.39 -6.29
N PRO A 159 1.25 -4.05 -7.42
CA PRO A 159 0.64 -5.35 -7.72
C PRO A 159 0.95 -6.44 -6.69
N ILE A 160 2.15 -6.42 -6.08
CA ILE A 160 2.52 -7.36 -5.01
C ILE A 160 1.73 -7.04 -3.75
N GLU A 161 1.64 -5.76 -3.38
CA GLU A 161 0.85 -5.31 -2.23
C GLU A 161 -0.65 -5.66 -2.40
N ILE A 162 -1.18 -5.54 -3.62
CA ILE A 162 -2.55 -5.96 -3.93
C ILE A 162 -2.71 -7.49 -3.77
N ALA A 163 -1.76 -8.28 -4.28
CA ALA A 163 -1.82 -9.74 -4.13
C ALA A 163 -1.80 -10.15 -2.65
N VAL A 164 -0.96 -9.50 -1.84
CA VAL A 164 -0.93 -9.69 -0.39
C VAL A 164 -2.27 -9.33 0.26
N ASN A 165 -2.84 -8.17 -0.07
CA ASN A 165 -4.12 -7.75 0.48
C ASN A 165 -5.27 -8.70 0.08
N ILE A 166 -5.23 -9.29 -1.11
CA ILE A 166 -6.18 -10.32 -1.53
C ILE A 166 -6.03 -11.59 -0.67
N ILE A 167 -4.81 -12.02 -0.35
CA ILE A 167 -4.55 -13.17 0.53
C ILE A 167 -5.12 -12.90 1.93
N ILE A 168 -4.84 -11.71 2.48
CA ILE A 168 -5.37 -11.27 3.78
C ILE A 168 -6.90 -11.30 3.76
N PHE A 169 -7.51 -10.74 2.73
CA PHE A 169 -8.96 -10.70 2.58
C PHE A 169 -9.59 -12.09 2.50
N ILE A 170 -9.00 -13.00 1.72
CA ILE A 170 -9.46 -14.40 1.64
C ILE A 170 -9.33 -15.09 3.01
N SER A 171 -8.25 -14.85 3.74
CA SER A 171 -8.05 -15.42 5.08
C SER A 171 -9.12 -14.95 6.06
N TYR A 172 -9.49 -13.67 6.02
CA TYR A 172 -10.59 -13.15 6.85
C TYR A 172 -11.94 -13.76 6.47
N ILE A 173 -12.24 -13.89 5.18
CA ILE A 173 -13.48 -14.54 4.73
C ILE A 173 -13.52 -15.98 5.22
N LEU A 174 -12.42 -16.73 5.14
CA LEU A 174 -12.34 -18.10 5.63
C LEU A 174 -12.64 -18.20 7.13
N VAL A 175 -11.99 -17.36 7.95
CA VAL A 175 -12.21 -17.36 9.41
C VAL A 175 -13.65 -16.99 9.76
N LEU A 176 -14.18 -15.93 9.13
CA LEU A 176 -15.57 -15.51 9.36
C LEU A 176 -16.58 -16.56 8.90
N SER A 177 -16.32 -17.26 7.80
CA SER A 177 -17.22 -18.32 7.33
C SER A 177 -17.24 -19.55 8.23
N LEU A 178 -16.15 -19.82 8.93
CA LEU A 178 -16.11 -20.88 9.97
C LEU A 178 -16.89 -20.51 11.23
N LEU A 179 -16.99 -19.20 11.52
CA LEU A 179 -17.77 -18.72 12.68
C LEU A 179 -19.26 -18.61 12.33
N THR A 180 -19.58 -17.90 11.26
CA THR A 180 -20.97 -17.63 10.82
C THR A 180 -21.00 -17.44 9.31
N TRP A 181 -21.34 -18.49 8.56
CA TRP A 181 -21.32 -18.43 7.09
C TRP A 181 -22.38 -17.48 6.51
N GLU A 182 -23.54 -17.36 7.18
CA GLU A 182 -24.65 -16.49 6.76
C GLU A 182 -24.24 -15.01 6.80
N MET A 183 -23.68 -14.58 7.96
CA MET A 183 -23.22 -13.18 8.14
C MET A 183 -22.03 -12.86 7.25
N THR A 184 -21.17 -13.85 6.95
CA THR A 184 -20.05 -13.67 6.02
C THR A 184 -20.55 -13.42 4.60
N LEU A 185 -21.57 -14.15 4.16
CA LEU A 185 -22.16 -13.96 2.83
C LEU A 185 -22.77 -12.56 2.69
N VAL A 186 -23.53 -12.11 3.69
CA VAL A 186 -24.09 -10.75 3.74
C VAL A 186 -22.96 -9.71 3.66
N SER A 187 -21.91 -9.86 4.46
CA SER A 187 -20.76 -8.94 4.49
C SER A 187 -20.05 -8.86 3.13
N VAL A 188 -19.86 -9.98 2.43
CA VAL A 188 -19.27 -10.01 1.09
C VAL A 188 -20.15 -9.27 0.08
N VAL A 189 -21.47 -9.46 0.12
CA VAL A 189 -22.42 -8.74 -0.77
C VAL A 189 -22.38 -7.23 -0.51
N VAL A 190 -22.38 -6.81 0.75
CA VAL A 190 -22.25 -5.41 1.17
C VAL A 190 -20.97 -4.78 0.61
N LEU A 191 -19.82 -5.47 0.77
CA LEU A 191 -18.55 -5.00 0.24
C LEU A 191 -18.55 -4.90 -1.28
N LEU A 192 -19.13 -5.85 -2.00
CA LEU A 192 -19.23 -5.81 -3.46
C LEU A 192 -20.05 -4.59 -3.93
N ILE A 193 -21.14 -4.28 -3.26
CA ILE A 193 -21.97 -3.10 -3.57
C ILE A 193 -21.18 -1.81 -3.26
N ALA A 194 -20.54 -1.72 -2.09
CA ALA A 194 -19.78 -0.55 -1.66
C ALA A 194 -18.63 -0.22 -2.63
N THR A 195 -17.96 -1.23 -3.21
CA THR A 195 -16.86 -1.03 -4.17
C THR A 195 -17.31 -0.45 -5.52
N GLN A 196 -18.60 -0.51 -5.87
CA GLN A 196 -19.08 0.09 -7.11
C GLN A 196 -19.16 1.62 -7.05
N ILE A 197 -19.35 2.19 -5.85
CA ILE A 197 -19.53 3.63 -5.64
C ILE A 197 -18.30 4.44 -6.13
N PRO A 198 -17.05 4.15 -5.72
CA PRO A 198 -15.89 4.94 -6.10
C PRO A 198 -15.36 4.66 -7.52
N LYS A 199 -15.90 3.69 -8.23
CA LYS A 199 -15.37 3.22 -9.53
C LYS A 199 -15.23 4.32 -10.58
N SER A 200 -16.17 5.26 -10.64
CA SER A 200 -16.12 6.39 -11.57
C SER A 200 -15.01 7.39 -11.21
N TRP A 201 -14.75 7.61 -9.92
CA TRP A 201 -13.70 8.51 -9.43
C TRP A 201 -12.30 7.92 -9.64
N ILE A 202 -12.15 6.61 -9.42
CA ILE A 202 -10.91 5.88 -9.71
C ILE A 202 -10.55 5.99 -11.20
N LYS A 203 -11.54 5.87 -12.10
CA LYS A 203 -11.31 6.06 -13.53
C LYS A 203 -10.86 7.47 -13.88
N LYS A 204 -11.46 8.50 -13.26
CA LYS A 204 -11.06 9.90 -13.43
C LYS A 204 -9.67 10.17 -12.83
N SER A 205 -9.36 9.59 -11.68
CA SER A 205 -8.05 9.74 -11.01
C SER A 205 -6.89 9.30 -11.92
N LYS A 206 -7.08 8.26 -12.74
CA LYS A 206 -6.07 7.83 -13.72
C LYS A 206 -5.76 8.90 -14.79
N ILE A 207 -6.76 9.64 -15.24
CA ILE A 207 -6.59 10.72 -16.22
C ILE A 207 -5.87 11.89 -15.56
N VAL A 208 -6.34 12.30 -14.38
CA VAL A 208 -5.73 13.39 -13.61
C VAL A 208 -4.28 13.09 -13.25
N GLY A 209 -3.95 11.84 -12.90
CA GLY A 209 -2.57 11.42 -12.65
C GLY A 209 -1.62 11.69 -13.84
N ARG A 210 -2.07 11.45 -15.07
CA ARG A 210 -1.27 11.76 -16.27
C ARG A 210 -1.09 13.28 -16.46
N GLU A 211 -2.13 14.07 -16.17
CA GLU A 211 -2.06 15.53 -16.26
C GLU A 211 -1.09 16.11 -15.20
N ILE A 212 -1.04 15.53 -14.00
CA ILE A 212 -0.07 15.89 -12.96
C ILE A 212 1.37 15.66 -13.45
N VAL A 213 1.64 14.48 -14.02
CA VAL A 213 2.96 14.13 -14.55
C VAL A 213 3.36 15.11 -15.65
N SER A 214 2.47 15.36 -16.61
CA SER A 214 2.70 16.32 -17.71
C SER A 214 2.99 17.73 -17.19
N ALA A 215 2.21 18.21 -16.21
CA ALA A 215 2.42 19.53 -15.62
C ALA A 215 3.74 19.64 -14.86
N ASN A 216 4.12 18.60 -14.09
CA ASN A 216 5.39 18.55 -13.38
C ASN A 216 6.58 18.58 -14.34
N THR A 217 6.51 17.80 -15.42
CA THR A 217 7.56 17.77 -16.45
C THR A 217 7.71 19.15 -17.12
N ALA A 218 6.62 19.78 -17.53
CA ALA A 218 6.64 21.11 -18.14
C ALA A 218 7.25 22.16 -17.18
N MET A 219 6.85 22.15 -15.92
CA MET A 219 7.39 23.03 -14.88
C MET A 219 8.90 22.80 -14.66
N SER A 220 9.35 21.55 -14.60
CA SER A 220 10.76 21.22 -14.40
C SER A 220 11.62 21.64 -15.58
N ILE A 221 11.15 21.42 -16.82
CA ILE A 221 11.85 21.85 -18.03
C ILE A 221 12.00 23.38 -18.05
N PHE A 222 10.92 24.10 -17.79
CA PHE A 222 10.92 25.55 -17.73
C PHE A 222 11.91 26.08 -16.69
N LEU A 223 11.80 25.61 -15.46
CA LEU A 223 12.62 26.02 -14.31
C LEU A 223 14.11 25.81 -14.62
N ILE A 224 14.51 24.61 -15.03
CA ILE A 224 15.93 24.31 -15.28
C ILE A 224 16.45 25.07 -16.47
N SER A 225 15.67 25.30 -17.53
CA SER A 225 16.11 26.09 -18.69
C SER A 225 16.40 27.55 -18.30
N ARG A 226 15.64 28.14 -17.40
CA ARG A 226 15.85 29.53 -16.93
C ARG A 226 16.96 29.65 -15.90
N LEU A 227 17.09 28.67 -15.01
CA LEU A 227 18.16 28.62 -13.99
C LEU A 227 19.56 28.38 -14.61
N LYS A 228 19.65 27.86 -15.82
CA LYS A 228 20.93 27.74 -16.53
C LYS A 228 21.52 29.09 -16.98
N SER A 229 20.69 30.09 -17.24
CA SER A 229 21.12 31.36 -17.80
C SER A 229 20.32 32.53 -17.24
N PRO A 230 20.39 32.79 -15.92
CA PRO A 230 19.63 33.88 -15.28
C PRO A 230 20.10 35.26 -15.77
N SER A 231 21.35 35.38 -16.11
CA SER A 231 21.90 36.64 -16.67
C SER A 231 21.28 37.02 -18.02
N LEU A 232 20.91 36.05 -18.86
CA LEU A 232 20.21 36.33 -20.13
C LEU A 232 18.80 36.89 -19.88
N VAL A 233 18.08 36.37 -18.90
CA VAL A 233 16.77 36.88 -18.51
C VAL A 233 16.88 38.36 -18.08
N ARG A 234 17.90 38.70 -17.26
CA ARG A 234 18.15 40.05 -16.79
C ARG A 234 18.58 40.98 -17.94
N LEU A 235 19.51 40.52 -18.78
CA LEU A 235 19.99 41.32 -19.93
C LEU A 235 18.87 41.63 -20.92
N ALA A 236 17.93 40.68 -21.08
CA ALA A 236 16.78 40.86 -21.97
C ALA A 236 15.64 41.67 -21.29
N GLY A 237 15.70 41.96 -19.99
CA GLY A 237 14.64 42.66 -19.25
C GLY A 237 13.32 41.93 -19.24
N THR A 238 13.34 40.56 -19.26
CA THR A 238 12.13 39.72 -19.39
C THR A 238 11.67 39.10 -18.08
N GLU A 239 12.15 39.54 -16.92
CA GLU A 239 11.89 38.96 -15.60
C GLU A 239 10.39 38.84 -15.31
N GLU A 240 9.60 39.89 -15.59
CA GLU A 240 8.16 39.85 -15.32
C GLU A 240 7.41 38.90 -16.27
N ALA A 241 7.86 38.79 -17.52
CA ALA A 241 7.29 37.85 -18.48
C ALA A 241 7.58 36.40 -18.06
N GLU A 242 8.82 36.10 -17.65
CA GLU A 242 9.22 34.78 -17.16
C GLU A 242 8.49 34.40 -15.85
N LYS A 243 8.33 35.34 -14.94
CA LYS A 243 7.55 35.16 -13.71
C LYS A 243 6.09 34.83 -14.02
N LYS A 244 5.48 35.55 -14.95
CA LYS A 244 4.10 35.31 -15.40
C LYS A 244 3.96 33.91 -16.02
N ALA A 245 4.91 33.52 -16.87
CA ALA A 245 4.95 32.20 -17.50
C ALA A 245 5.10 31.07 -16.43
N PHE A 246 5.99 31.22 -15.46
CA PHE A 246 6.18 30.26 -14.38
C PHE A 246 4.92 30.15 -13.52
N ASN A 247 4.30 31.28 -13.16
CA ASN A 247 3.05 31.29 -12.40
C ASN A 247 1.92 30.53 -13.13
N ALA A 248 1.84 30.64 -14.45
CA ALA A 248 0.85 29.89 -15.23
C ALA A 248 1.09 28.37 -15.15
N LEU A 249 2.36 27.94 -15.21
CA LEU A 249 2.72 26.52 -15.06
C LEU A 249 2.44 25.98 -13.66
N THR A 250 2.81 26.72 -12.62
CA THR A 250 2.54 26.31 -11.23
C THR A 250 1.05 26.32 -10.92
N HIS A 251 0.28 27.25 -11.46
CA HIS A 251 -1.17 27.26 -11.34
C HIS A 251 -1.81 26.03 -12.01
N ARG A 252 -1.35 25.67 -13.21
CA ARG A 252 -1.81 24.46 -13.91
C ARG A 252 -1.49 23.20 -13.08
N GLN A 253 -0.26 23.08 -12.58
CA GLN A 253 0.18 21.98 -11.74
C GLN A 253 -0.69 21.88 -10.46
N ARG A 254 -0.90 23.02 -9.77
CA ARG A 254 -1.76 23.06 -8.57
C ARG A 254 -3.17 22.60 -8.88
N LYS A 255 -3.78 23.06 -9.98
CA LYS A 255 -5.15 22.67 -10.39
C LYS A 255 -5.29 21.16 -10.52
N HIS A 256 -4.36 20.50 -11.23
CA HIS A 256 -4.40 19.05 -11.41
C HIS A 256 -4.12 18.30 -10.10
N SER A 257 -3.15 18.76 -9.29
CA SER A 257 -2.83 18.15 -7.99
C SER A 257 -4.00 18.23 -7.01
N VAL A 258 -4.67 19.39 -6.91
CA VAL A 258 -5.86 19.57 -6.07
C VAL A 258 -7.00 18.67 -6.57
N THR A 259 -7.24 18.59 -7.88
CA THR A 259 -8.26 17.69 -8.43
C THR A 259 -7.97 16.23 -8.08
N GLY A 260 -6.70 15.81 -8.17
CA GLY A 260 -6.28 14.46 -7.76
C GLY A 260 -6.50 14.20 -6.26
N ALA A 261 -6.12 15.16 -5.41
CA ALA A 261 -6.33 15.07 -3.96
C ALA A 261 -7.82 14.98 -3.60
N ILE A 262 -8.69 15.78 -4.25
CA ILE A 262 -10.14 15.72 -4.04
C ILE A 262 -10.72 14.35 -4.45
N LEU A 263 -10.27 13.77 -5.57
CA LEU A 263 -10.74 12.45 -6.01
C LEU A 263 -10.32 11.36 -5.03
N ASN A 264 -9.09 11.41 -4.50
CA ASN A 264 -8.60 10.48 -3.49
C ASN A 264 -9.38 10.63 -2.19
N ALA A 265 -9.53 11.86 -1.67
CA ALA A 265 -10.30 12.13 -0.47
C ALA A 265 -11.77 11.66 -0.59
N LYS A 266 -12.42 11.90 -1.72
CA LYS A 266 -13.78 11.38 -1.97
C LYS A 266 -13.84 9.85 -1.91
N THR A 267 -12.82 9.17 -2.43
CA THR A 267 -12.77 7.71 -2.40
C THR A 267 -12.60 7.20 -0.96
N GLU A 268 -11.71 7.79 -0.17
CA GLU A 268 -11.48 7.42 1.24
C GLU A 268 -12.72 7.69 2.11
N VAL A 269 -13.28 8.90 2.04
CA VAL A 269 -14.38 9.33 2.90
C VAL A 269 -15.67 8.56 2.63
N VAL A 270 -15.92 8.10 1.41
CA VAL A 270 -17.19 7.44 1.07
C VAL A 270 -17.18 5.94 1.31
N ILE A 271 -16.02 5.28 1.26
CA ILE A 271 -15.96 3.82 1.44
C ILE A 271 -16.40 3.43 2.85
N GLU A 272 -15.89 4.09 3.88
CA GLU A 272 -16.17 3.75 5.27
C GLU A 272 -17.65 3.91 5.65
N PRO A 273 -18.31 5.07 5.43
CA PRO A 273 -19.74 5.21 5.69
C PRO A 273 -20.61 4.30 4.83
N ALA A 274 -20.19 3.99 3.59
CA ALA A 274 -20.93 3.07 2.74
C ALA A 274 -20.93 1.65 3.30
N VAL A 275 -19.78 1.17 3.79
CA VAL A 275 -19.68 -0.15 4.43
C VAL A 275 -20.49 -0.20 5.72
N VAL A 276 -20.32 0.79 6.61
CA VAL A 276 -21.05 0.86 7.89
C VAL A 276 -22.55 1.05 7.65
N GLY A 277 -22.94 1.96 6.77
CA GLY A 277 -24.37 2.21 6.47
C GLY A 277 -25.09 0.99 5.87
N LEU A 278 -24.42 0.25 4.99
CA LEU A 278 -24.96 -0.99 4.43
C LEU A 278 -25.03 -2.11 5.49
N SER A 279 -24.10 -2.15 6.46
CA SER A 279 -24.15 -3.15 7.54
C SER A 279 -25.31 -2.91 8.54
N PHE A 280 -25.89 -1.71 8.60
CA PHE A 280 -27.08 -1.45 9.41
C PHE A 280 -28.42 -1.83 8.70
N ILE A 281 -28.39 -2.12 7.41
CA ILE A 281 -29.58 -2.49 6.64
C ILE A 281 -29.82 -4.01 6.73
N PHE A 282 -28.80 -4.77 7.04
CA PHE A 282 -28.82 -6.22 7.17
C PHE A 282 -28.61 -6.66 8.62
#